data_0a8f118485891022fedd59b6fb666d67
#
_entry.id   0a8f118485891022fedd59b6fb666d67
#
_cell.length_a   1.000
_cell.length_b   1.000
_cell.length_c   1.000
_cell.angle_alpha   90.00
_cell.angle_beta   90.00
_cell.angle_gamma   90.00
#
_symmetry.space_group_name_H-M   'P 1'
#
loop_
_entity.id
_entity.type
_entity.pdbx_description
1 polymer ?
#
loop_
_entity_poly.entity_id
_entity_poly.type
_entity_poly.pdbx_seq_one_letter_code
_entity_poly.pdbx_strand_id
1 'polypeptide(L)'
;MIHSKSISHAISALALLTSVTLLPNAMAAPAAVPAEPRLSLAQAQQIVRAAQAKAEQEGWPGVISVADSSGLPILTLRMDHAAVPAGVELAPAKARTAALFRRPSADLENAVNGARPALATARGFVLLRGGLPIKMGEQIVGAIGVSADTPDHDEAIAAAGASALK
;
A
#
# COMPACT_ATOMS: atom_id res chain seq x y z
N MET A 1 5.97 -94.30 54.41
CA MET A 1 4.85 -94.10 53.48
C MET A 1 4.24 -92.75 53.81
N ILE A 2 4.67 -91.67 53.17
CA ILE A 2 4.06 -90.32 53.34
C ILE A 2 4.02 -89.70 52.01
N HIS A 3 2.80 -89.50 51.50
CA HIS A 3 2.52 -88.84 50.20
C HIS A 3 2.62 -87.33 50.35
N SER A 4 3.52 -86.73 49.66
CA SER A 4 3.58 -85.26 49.50
C SER A 4 2.77 -84.80 48.28
N LYS A 5 1.71 -84.01 48.52
CA LYS A 5 0.92 -83.35 47.46
C LYS A 5 1.53 -82.00 47.17
N SER A 6 1.99 -81.89 45.97
CA SER A 6 2.46 -80.63 45.41
C SER A 6 1.29 -79.75 44.98
N ILE A 7 1.19 -78.54 45.49
CA ILE A 7 0.17 -77.58 45.09
C ILE A 7 0.85 -76.59 44.14
N SER A 8 0.47 -76.67 42.86
CA SER A 8 0.95 -75.68 41.84
C SER A 8 0.04 -74.45 41.88
N HIS A 9 0.62 -73.36 42.23
CA HIS A 9 -0.03 -72.04 42.10
C HIS A 9 0.24 -71.45 40.70
N ALA A 10 -0.80 -71.32 39.88
CA ALA A 10 -0.78 -70.64 38.62
C ALA A 10 -0.95 -69.10 38.87
N ILE A 11 0.07 -68.32 38.62
CA ILE A 11 -0.02 -66.91 38.67
C ILE A 11 -0.36 -66.40 37.26
N SER A 12 -1.62 -65.97 37.07
CA SER A 12 -2.08 -65.33 35.85
C SER A 12 -1.64 -63.84 35.86
N ALA A 13 -0.65 -63.50 35.08
CA ALA A 13 -0.26 -62.11 34.85
C ALA A 13 -1.19 -61.48 33.81
N LEU A 14 -2.08 -60.60 34.27
CA LEU A 14 -2.92 -59.76 33.40
C LEU A 14 -2.11 -58.55 32.91
N ALA A 15 -1.65 -58.60 31.67
CA ALA A 15 -0.95 -57.46 31.02
C ALA A 15 -2.00 -56.43 30.54
N LEU A 16 -2.10 -55.27 31.21
CA LEU A 16 -2.84 -54.11 30.73
C LEU A 16 -2.02 -53.43 29.64
N LEU A 17 -2.41 -53.59 28.36
CA LEU A 17 -1.91 -52.78 27.28
C LEU A 17 -2.63 -51.39 27.30
N THR A 18 -1.98 -50.38 27.80
CA THR A 18 -2.42 -48.99 27.65
C THR A 18 -2.01 -48.48 26.27
N SER A 19 -2.94 -48.44 25.32
CA SER A 19 -2.77 -47.81 24.01
C SER A 19 -2.79 -46.29 24.16
N VAL A 20 -1.62 -45.69 24.11
CA VAL A 20 -1.47 -44.21 24.00
C VAL A 20 -1.79 -43.83 22.56
N THR A 21 -2.99 -43.32 22.29
CA THR A 21 -3.36 -42.73 21.03
C THR A 21 -2.70 -41.35 20.95
N LEU A 22 -1.59 -41.22 20.17
CA LEU A 22 -1.06 -39.91 19.74
C LEU A 22 -2.08 -39.28 18.79
N LEU A 23 -2.83 -38.29 19.29
CA LEU A 23 -3.60 -37.38 18.44
C LEU A 23 -2.61 -36.53 17.64
N PRO A 24 -2.70 -36.48 16.30
CA PRO A 24 -1.90 -35.55 15.52
C PRO A 24 -2.28 -34.13 15.92
N ASN A 25 -1.32 -33.40 16.47
CA ASN A 25 -1.47 -31.96 16.73
C ASN A 25 -1.56 -31.25 15.38
N ALA A 26 -2.77 -31.03 14.87
CA ALA A 26 -3.02 -30.27 13.67
C ALA A 26 -2.61 -28.81 13.99
N MET A 27 -1.37 -28.45 13.67
CA MET A 27 -0.97 -27.05 13.63
C MET A 27 -1.88 -26.35 12.62
N ALA A 28 -2.79 -25.52 13.14
CA ALA A 28 -3.60 -24.64 12.30
C ALA A 28 -2.64 -23.78 11.46
N ALA A 29 -2.75 -23.90 10.13
CA ALA A 29 -2.02 -23.00 9.24
C ALA A 29 -2.36 -21.56 9.62
N PRO A 30 -1.35 -20.63 9.69
CA PRO A 30 -1.63 -19.25 9.99
C PRO A 30 -2.66 -18.73 8.99
N ALA A 31 -3.72 -18.10 9.51
CA ALA A 31 -4.75 -17.48 8.66
C ALA A 31 -4.06 -16.54 7.68
N ALA A 32 -4.30 -16.74 6.39
CA ALA A 32 -3.75 -15.85 5.36
C ALA A 32 -4.25 -14.43 5.64
N VAL A 33 -3.33 -13.50 5.91
CA VAL A 33 -3.66 -12.09 6.00
C VAL A 33 -4.23 -11.68 4.64
N PRO A 34 -5.43 -11.08 4.56
CA PRO A 34 -5.99 -10.63 3.29
C PRO A 34 -4.96 -9.74 2.61
N ALA A 35 -4.62 -10.04 1.35
CA ALA A 35 -3.71 -9.20 0.58
C ALA A 35 -4.34 -7.81 0.43
N GLU A 36 -3.65 -6.77 0.89
CA GLU A 36 -4.10 -5.40 0.67
C GLU A 36 -4.18 -5.13 -0.84
N PRO A 37 -5.24 -4.48 -1.32
CA PRO A 37 -5.34 -4.13 -2.73
C PRO A 37 -4.19 -3.20 -3.11
N ARG A 38 -3.50 -3.57 -4.20
CA ARG A 38 -2.35 -2.82 -4.72
C ARG A 38 -2.66 -2.33 -6.11
N LEU A 39 -2.20 -1.13 -6.44
CA LEU A 39 -2.24 -0.62 -7.80
C LEU A 39 -1.36 -1.47 -8.71
N SER A 40 -1.95 -1.98 -9.79
CA SER A 40 -1.21 -2.61 -10.89
C SER A 40 -0.64 -1.54 -11.84
N LEU A 41 0.36 -1.93 -12.65
CA LEU A 41 0.86 -1.06 -13.72
C LEU A 41 -0.24 -0.66 -14.71
N ALA A 42 -1.16 -1.57 -15.03
CA ALA A 42 -2.28 -1.27 -15.93
C ALA A 42 -3.22 -0.18 -15.36
N GLN A 43 -3.51 -0.23 -14.06
CA GLN A 43 -4.29 0.81 -13.38
C GLN A 43 -3.51 2.14 -13.31
N ALA A 44 -2.21 2.09 -13.01
CA ALA A 44 -1.36 3.29 -13.03
C ALA A 44 -1.34 3.95 -14.43
N GLN A 45 -1.28 3.16 -15.50
CA GLN A 45 -1.40 3.67 -16.88
C GLN A 45 -2.75 4.30 -17.17
N GLN A 46 -3.85 3.74 -16.65
CA GLN A 46 -5.20 4.32 -16.79
C GLN A 46 -5.27 5.70 -16.09
N ILE A 47 -4.75 5.79 -14.87
CA ILE A 47 -4.68 7.02 -14.09
C ILE A 47 -3.86 8.09 -14.83
N VAL A 48 -2.65 7.72 -15.29
CA VAL A 48 -1.77 8.63 -16.02
C VAL A 48 -2.41 9.11 -17.31
N ARG A 49 -3.08 8.24 -18.09
CA ARG A 49 -3.80 8.67 -19.31
C ARG A 49 -4.91 9.67 -19.03
N ALA A 50 -5.67 9.50 -17.95
CA ALA A 50 -6.73 10.45 -17.58
C ALA A 50 -6.16 11.82 -17.17
N ALA A 51 -5.08 11.81 -16.38
CA ALA A 51 -4.37 13.01 -15.99
C ALA A 51 -3.72 13.72 -17.21
N GLN A 52 -3.07 12.95 -18.10
CA GLN A 52 -2.47 13.45 -19.32
C GLN A 52 -3.53 14.10 -20.25
N ALA A 53 -4.66 13.44 -20.45
CA ALA A 53 -5.74 13.98 -21.26
C ALA A 53 -6.26 15.31 -20.72
N LYS A 54 -6.36 15.46 -19.38
CA LYS A 54 -6.71 16.73 -18.73
C LYS A 54 -5.64 17.81 -19.00
N ALA A 55 -4.38 17.45 -18.83
CA ALA A 55 -3.26 18.38 -19.07
C ALA A 55 -3.19 18.86 -20.53
N GLU A 56 -3.41 17.93 -21.48
CA GLU A 56 -3.46 18.24 -22.92
C GLU A 56 -4.63 19.16 -23.28
N GLN A 57 -5.83 18.86 -22.75
CA GLN A 57 -7.04 19.65 -22.98
C GLN A 57 -6.87 21.11 -22.54
N GLU A 58 -6.18 21.33 -21.42
CA GLU A 58 -6.02 22.66 -20.83
C GLU A 58 -4.73 23.37 -21.31
N GLY A 59 -3.83 22.65 -22.00
CA GLY A 59 -2.55 23.21 -22.42
C GLY A 59 -1.53 23.36 -21.27
N TRP A 60 -1.59 22.48 -20.26
CA TRP A 60 -0.71 22.49 -19.09
C TRP A 60 0.23 21.28 -19.07
N PRO A 61 1.18 21.17 -19.99
CA PRO A 61 2.09 20.03 -20.03
C PRO A 61 2.99 19.98 -18.79
N GLY A 62 3.11 18.78 -18.22
CA GLY A 62 3.86 18.60 -16.98
C GLY A 62 4.42 17.22 -16.80
N VAL A 63 4.76 16.90 -15.56
CA VAL A 63 5.16 15.56 -15.11
C VAL A 63 4.07 14.98 -14.22
N ILE A 64 3.69 13.74 -14.50
CA ILE A 64 2.67 12.98 -13.79
C ILE A 64 3.32 11.72 -13.23
N SER A 65 3.15 11.45 -11.95
CA SER A 65 3.68 10.25 -11.30
C SER A 65 2.62 9.54 -10.48
N VAL A 66 2.55 8.22 -10.59
CA VAL A 66 1.70 7.35 -9.77
C VAL A 66 2.58 6.48 -8.90
N ALA A 67 2.31 6.48 -7.60
CA ALA A 67 2.99 5.67 -6.60
C ALA A 67 2.02 4.69 -5.93
N ASP A 68 2.54 3.58 -5.40
CA ASP A 68 1.81 2.64 -4.57
C ASP A 68 1.52 3.21 -3.15
N SER A 69 0.84 2.42 -2.31
CA SER A 69 0.52 2.79 -0.93
C SER A 69 1.75 2.97 -0.02
N SER A 70 2.92 2.46 -0.43
CA SER A 70 4.21 2.64 0.23
C SER A 70 4.97 3.87 -0.28
N GLY A 71 4.38 4.61 -1.22
CA GLY A 71 4.98 5.80 -1.82
C GLY A 71 6.10 5.49 -2.82
N LEU A 72 6.17 4.25 -3.33
CA LEU A 72 7.12 3.85 -4.37
C LEU A 72 6.52 4.10 -5.75
N PRO A 73 7.26 4.74 -6.68
CA PRO A 73 6.75 5.03 -8.02
C PRO A 73 6.46 3.73 -8.80
N ILE A 74 5.26 3.66 -9.40
CA ILE A 74 4.88 2.62 -10.36
C ILE A 74 5.11 3.12 -11.79
N LEU A 75 4.73 4.37 -12.07
CA LEU A 75 4.84 4.98 -13.38
C LEU A 75 5.05 6.48 -13.24
N THR A 76 6.01 7.01 -13.97
CA THR A 76 6.21 8.45 -14.12
C THR A 76 6.26 8.80 -15.60
N LEU A 77 5.43 9.75 -16.02
CA LEU A 77 5.35 10.29 -17.36
C LEU A 77 5.80 11.75 -17.33
N ARG A 78 6.79 12.10 -18.16
CA ARG A 78 7.09 13.49 -18.50
C ARG A 78 6.55 13.78 -19.89
N MET A 79 5.62 14.73 -19.95
CA MET A 79 5.05 15.18 -21.23
C MET A 79 6.06 16.03 -22.02
N ASP A 80 5.89 16.06 -23.35
CA ASP A 80 6.61 17.03 -24.17
C ASP A 80 6.24 18.45 -23.72
N HIS A 81 7.21 19.35 -23.77
CA HIS A 81 7.04 20.74 -23.36
C HIS A 81 6.69 20.96 -21.88
N ALA A 82 6.91 19.96 -21.00
CA ALA A 82 6.76 20.17 -19.55
C ALA A 82 7.54 21.40 -19.09
N ALA A 83 6.81 22.39 -18.54
CA ALA A 83 7.34 23.73 -18.30
C ALA A 83 8.41 23.77 -17.20
N VAL A 84 8.29 22.90 -16.19
CA VAL A 84 9.16 22.89 -15.00
C VAL A 84 10.09 21.68 -15.06
N PRO A 85 11.39 21.85 -15.35
CA PRO A 85 12.36 20.73 -15.38
C PRO A 85 12.44 19.96 -14.07
N ALA A 86 12.31 20.64 -12.91
CA ALA A 86 12.28 20.02 -11.58
C ALA A 86 11.04 19.12 -11.37
N GLY A 87 10.08 19.15 -12.29
CA GLY A 87 8.87 18.31 -12.21
C GLY A 87 9.17 16.81 -12.11
N VAL A 88 10.29 16.36 -12.68
CA VAL A 88 10.72 14.94 -12.61
C VAL A 88 11.05 14.49 -11.19
N GLU A 89 11.42 15.42 -10.32
CA GLU A 89 11.65 15.21 -8.89
C GLU A 89 10.38 15.51 -8.08
N LEU A 90 9.68 16.60 -8.43
CA LEU A 90 8.53 17.08 -7.66
C LEU A 90 7.31 16.17 -7.78
N ALA A 91 6.97 15.69 -8.97
CA ALA A 91 5.77 14.87 -9.16
C ALA A 91 5.83 13.53 -8.38
N PRO A 92 6.90 12.72 -8.45
CA PRO A 92 7.03 11.53 -7.62
C PRO A 92 7.03 11.85 -6.12
N ALA A 93 7.68 12.95 -5.72
CA ALA A 93 7.74 13.34 -4.31
C ALA A 93 6.37 13.79 -3.76
N LYS A 94 5.56 14.50 -4.56
CA LYS A 94 4.16 14.85 -4.21
C LYS A 94 3.29 13.57 -4.11
N ALA A 95 3.43 12.62 -5.06
CA ALA A 95 2.75 11.33 -4.99
C ALA A 95 3.13 10.57 -3.71
N ARG A 96 4.44 10.47 -3.41
CA ARG A 96 4.93 9.85 -2.17
C ARG A 96 4.35 10.52 -0.93
N THR A 97 4.34 11.84 -0.89
CA THR A 97 3.78 12.60 0.23
C THR A 97 2.30 12.25 0.44
N ALA A 98 1.48 12.30 -0.63
CA ALA A 98 0.07 12.00 -0.54
C ALA A 98 -0.21 10.53 -0.14
N ALA A 99 0.58 9.57 -0.64
CA ALA A 99 0.47 8.16 -0.27
C ALA A 99 0.74 7.93 1.21
N LEU A 100 1.85 8.45 1.73
CA LEU A 100 2.31 8.16 3.09
C LEU A 100 1.58 8.98 4.17
N PHE A 101 1.19 10.22 3.88
CA PHE A 101 0.33 11.00 4.77
C PHE A 101 -1.15 10.66 4.62
N ARG A 102 -1.54 9.87 3.61
CA ARG A 102 -2.90 9.40 3.34
C ARG A 102 -3.91 10.55 3.19
N ARG A 103 -3.46 11.69 2.60
CA ARG A 103 -4.24 12.91 2.38
C ARG A 103 -3.67 13.72 1.23
N PRO A 104 -4.42 14.69 0.69
CA PRO A 104 -3.90 15.64 -0.28
C PRO A 104 -2.66 16.37 0.25
N SER A 105 -1.64 16.55 -0.61
CA SER A 105 -0.45 17.32 -0.23
C SER A 105 -0.77 18.80 -0.01
N ALA A 106 -1.86 19.32 -0.60
CA ALA A 106 -2.40 20.66 -0.34
C ALA A 106 -2.72 20.90 1.14
N ASP A 107 -3.23 19.88 1.85
CA ASP A 107 -3.52 20.00 3.30
C ASP A 107 -2.25 20.23 4.11
N LEU A 108 -1.13 19.64 3.67
CA LEU A 108 0.16 19.80 4.33
C LEU A 108 0.78 21.16 3.98
N GLU A 109 0.65 21.62 2.74
CA GLU A 109 1.05 22.96 2.31
C GLU A 109 0.32 24.02 3.13
N ASN A 110 -1.01 23.91 3.25
CA ASN A 110 -1.80 24.82 4.04
C ASN A 110 -1.42 24.80 5.53
N ALA A 111 -1.11 23.61 6.08
CA ALA A 111 -0.68 23.49 7.46
C ALA A 111 0.69 24.13 7.73
N VAL A 112 1.64 24.01 6.80
CA VAL A 112 2.96 24.68 6.88
C VAL A 112 2.82 26.21 6.83
N ASN A 113 1.97 26.69 5.93
CA ASN A 113 1.71 28.11 5.75
C ASN A 113 0.83 28.72 6.85
N GLY A 114 0.25 27.87 7.71
CA GLY A 114 -0.65 28.27 8.78
C GLY A 114 -0.15 27.87 10.18
N ALA A 115 -0.93 27.03 10.87
CA ALA A 115 -0.71 26.70 12.27
C ALA A 115 0.44 25.73 12.56
N ARG A 116 1.04 25.08 11.53
CA ARG A 116 2.03 24.03 11.73
C ARG A 116 3.29 24.18 10.85
N PRO A 117 4.01 25.31 10.92
CA PRO A 117 5.23 25.53 10.12
C PRO A 117 6.32 24.47 10.41
N ALA A 118 6.31 23.85 11.59
CA ALA A 118 7.23 22.77 11.93
C ALA A 118 7.12 21.54 10.99
N LEU A 119 6.02 21.36 10.24
CA LEU A 119 5.93 20.33 9.21
C LEU A 119 7.03 20.45 8.13
N ALA A 120 7.57 21.64 7.90
CA ALA A 120 8.69 21.83 6.97
C ALA A 120 9.95 21.05 7.38
N THR A 121 10.05 20.59 8.62
CA THR A 121 11.15 19.74 9.09
C THR A 121 10.97 18.25 8.75
N ALA A 122 9.83 17.85 8.19
CA ALA A 122 9.56 16.47 7.75
C ALA A 122 10.42 16.14 6.52
N ARG A 123 11.60 15.59 6.77
CA ARG A 123 12.59 15.31 5.70
C ARG A 123 12.08 14.22 4.75
N GLY A 124 12.39 14.38 3.46
CA GLY A 124 12.03 13.41 2.42
C GLY A 124 10.59 13.53 1.90
N PHE A 125 9.91 14.62 2.26
CA PHE A 125 8.56 14.93 1.78
C PHE A 125 8.53 16.29 1.09
N VAL A 126 7.76 16.36 -0.02
CA VAL A 126 7.45 17.61 -0.71
C VAL A 126 6.01 17.98 -0.34
N LEU A 127 5.88 19.05 0.45
CA LEU A 127 4.60 19.51 0.99
C LEU A 127 3.97 20.57 0.08
N LEU A 128 4.02 20.33 -1.22
CA LEU A 128 3.44 21.21 -2.25
C LEU A 128 2.17 20.56 -2.82
N ARG A 129 1.18 21.40 -3.13
CA ARG A 129 -0.08 21.01 -3.78
C ARG A 129 0.16 20.22 -5.07
N GLY A 130 -0.76 19.32 -5.44
CA GLY A 130 -0.70 18.49 -6.63
C GLY A 130 -0.45 16.99 -6.36
N GLY A 131 -0.38 16.58 -5.09
CA GLY A 131 -0.37 15.18 -4.68
C GLY A 131 -1.73 14.76 -4.13
N LEU A 132 -2.37 13.72 -4.69
CA LEU A 132 -3.68 13.23 -4.25
C LEU A 132 -3.68 11.72 -4.03
N PRO A 133 -4.29 11.21 -2.94
CA PRO A 133 -4.50 9.79 -2.74
C PRO A 133 -5.41 9.18 -3.81
N ILE A 134 -5.11 7.96 -4.22
CA ILE A 134 -5.95 7.13 -5.08
C ILE A 134 -6.67 6.12 -4.18
N LYS A 135 -8.00 6.04 -4.32
CA LYS A 135 -8.83 5.14 -3.54
C LYS A 135 -9.45 4.05 -4.39
N MET A 136 -9.59 2.86 -3.81
CA MET A 136 -10.46 1.78 -4.28
C MET A 136 -11.43 1.44 -3.15
N GLY A 137 -12.69 1.82 -3.30
CA GLY A 137 -13.63 1.90 -2.18
C GLY A 137 -13.11 2.87 -1.11
N GLU A 138 -13.07 2.44 0.15
CA GLU A 138 -12.55 3.26 1.26
C GLU A 138 -11.04 3.16 1.46
N GLN A 139 -10.35 2.28 0.74
CA GLN A 139 -8.92 2.05 0.92
C GLN A 139 -8.09 2.94 0.01
N ILE A 140 -7.05 3.56 0.57
CA ILE A 140 -6.02 4.26 -0.20
C ILE A 140 -5.02 3.20 -0.69
N VAL A 141 -4.98 3.02 -2.01
CA VAL A 141 -4.14 2.01 -2.68
C VAL A 141 -2.87 2.60 -3.30
N GLY A 142 -2.75 3.92 -3.29
CA GLY A 142 -1.61 4.65 -3.82
C GLY A 142 -1.89 6.14 -3.87
N ALA A 143 -1.13 6.87 -4.67
CA ALA A 143 -1.32 8.29 -4.90
C ALA A 143 -0.81 8.71 -6.29
N ILE A 144 -1.34 9.81 -6.79
CA ILE A 144 -0.84 10.54 -7.96
C ILE A 144 -0.17 11.83 -7.49
N GLY A 145 0.89 12.25 -8.17
CA GLY A 145 1.53 13.55 -8.02
C GLY A 145 1.76 14.18 -9.37
N VAL A 146 1.55 15.49 -9.46
CA VAL A 146 1.67 16.26 -10.68
C VAL A 146 2.56 17.48 -10.43
N SER A 147 3.33 17.84 -11.46
CA SER A 147 4.08 19.10 -11.54
C SER A 147 4.02 19.61 -12.96
N ALA A 148 3.13 20.57 -13.21
CA ALA A 148 2.97 21.29 -14.47
C ALA A 148 3.57 22.69 -14.34
N ASP A 149 2.74 23.71 -14.04
CA ASP A 149 3.16 25.12 -13.99
C ASP A 149 2.69 25.83 -12.71
N THR A 150 1.45 25.61 -12.27
CA THR A 150 0.90 26.22 -11.06
C THR A 150 0.34 25.17 -10.09
N PRO A 151 0.27 25.45 -8.78
CA PRO A 151 -0.28 24.52 -7.80
C PRO A 151 -1.72 24.09 -8.09
N ASP A 152 -2.56 25.00 -8.58
CA ASP A 152 -3.97 24.72 -8.88
C ASP A 152 -4.12 23.84 -10.13
N HIS A 153 -3.28 24.06 -11.16
CA HIS A 153 -3.24 23.19 -12.35
C HIS A 153 -2.74 21.79 -11.99
N ASP A 154 -1.70 21.70 -11.16
CA ASP A 154 -1.19 20.42 -10.66
C ASP A 154 -2.29 19.62 -9.98
N GLU A 155 -3.09 20.25 -9.09
CA GLU A 155 -4.17 19.60 -8.38
C GLU A 155 -5.32 19.22 -9.30
N ALA A 156 -5.69 20.05 -10.26
CA ALA A 156 -6.74 19.76 -11.24
C ALA A 156 -6.39 18.54 -12.12
N ILE A 157 -5.14 18.46 -12.58
CA ILE A 157 -4.63 17.33 -13.36
C ILE A 157 -4.61 16.06 -12.48
N ALA A 158 -4.11 16.17 -11.24
CA ALA A 158 -4.07 15.06 -10.31
C ALA A 158 -5.47 14.53 -9.98
N ALA A 159 -6.46 15.41 -9.81
CA ALA A 159 -7.85 15.04 -9.56
C ALA A 159 -8.48 14.25 -10.71
N ALA A 160 -8.21 14.63 -11.97
CA ALA A 160 -8.66 13.88 -13.14
C ALA A 160 -8.08 12.45 -13.14
N GLY A 161 -6.80 12.29 -12.83
CA GLY A 161 -6.17 11.00 -12.72
C GLY A 161 -6.71 10.16 -11.56
N ALA A 162 -6.80 10.74 -10.35
CA ALA A 162 -7.27 10.03 -9.15
C ALA A 162 -8.71 9.50 -9.28
N SER A 163 -9.54 10.15 -10.12
CA SER A 163 -10.93 9.76 -10.38
C SER A 163 -11.08 8.68 -11.45
N ALA A 164 -10.00 8.24 -12.10
CA ALA A 164 -10.07 7.30 -13.23
C ALA A 164 -10.35 5.85 -12.82
N LEU A 165 -10.10 5.49 -11.56
CA LEU A 165 -10.44 4.18 -11.00
C LEU A 165 -11.75 4.31 -10.20
N LYS A 166 -12.87 4.05 -10.85
CA LYS A 166 -14.18 3.96 -10.21
C LYS A 166 -14.71 2.54 -10.30
#